data_756faba8a4f1b1e42aeb2cb16952986d
#
_entry.id   756faba8a4f1b1e42aeb2cb16952986d
#
_cell.length_a   1.000
_cell.length_b   1.000
_cell.length_c   1.000
_cell.angle_alpha   90.00
_cell.angle_beta   90.00
_cell.angle_gamma   90.00
#
_symmetry.space_group_name_H-M   'P 1'
#
loop_
_entity.id
_entity.type
_entity.pdbx_description
1 polymer ?
#
loop_
_entity_poly.entity_id
_entity_poly.type
_entity_poly.pdbx_seq_one_letter_code
_entity_poly.pdbx_strand_id
1 'polypeptide(L)'
;MAIGKEGRGGRPRRVAEEIVHILSELLATEIKNPNLGFVTLTGAEVSPDLKNATVFYSVLGDADQQEKTARVLGRVSYQLQGMAARQLKLRLTPRLVFRRDESIEKADRIERLLKEIKDERKDGPSS
;
A
#
# COMPACT_ATOMS: atom_id res chain seq x y z
N MET A 1 0.22 0.32 21.60
CA MET A 1 0.39 -0.15 20.80
C MET A 1 0.48 -1.46 20.13
N ALA A 2 1.58 -2.07 19.95
CA ALA A 2 1.72 -3.37 19.31
C ALA A 2 0.88 -4.42 20.00
N ILE A 3 0.86 -4.39 21.30
CA ILE A 3 0.11 -5.37 22.07
C ILE A 3 -1.38 -5.32 21.77
N GLY A 4 -1.94 -4.12 21.74
CA GLY A 4 -3.35 -3.96 21.44
C GLY A 4 -3.69 -4.42 20.03
N LYS A 5 -2.79 -4.16 19.09
CA LYS A 5 -2.98 -4.58 17.72
C LYS A 5 -2.89 -6.09 17.59
N GLU A 6 -1.97 -6.69 18.32
CA GLU A 6 -1.84 -8.13 18.28
C GLU A 6 -3.08 -8.82 18.83
N GLY A 7 -3.61 -8.30 19.92
CA GLY A 7 -4.83 -8.85 20.49
C GLY A 7 -6.01 -8.79 19.55
N ARG A 8 -6.10 -7.73 18.73
CA ARG A 8 -7.16 -7.60 17.75
C ARG A 8 -6.77 -8.11 16.40
N GLY A 9 -5.48 -8.42 16.23
CA GLY A 9 -4.95 -8.72 14.94
C GLY A 9 -5.08 -10.15 14.47
N GLY A 10 -5.53 -11.06 15.31
CA GLY A 10 -5.53 -12.46 14.98
C GLY A 10 -5.96 -12.80 13.57
N ARG A 11 -7.24 -13.00 13.36
CA ARG A 11 -7.76 -13.36 12.05
C ARG A 11 -7.70 -12.23 11.03
N PRO A 12 -8.09 -10.99 11.39
CA PRO A 12 -7.99 -9.88 10.44
C PRO A 12 -6.57 -9.66 9.95
N ARG A 13 -5.58 -9.81 10.81
CA ARG A 13 -4.18 -9.64 10.43
C ARG A 13 -3.75 -10.71 9.44
N ARG A 14 -4.13 -11.95 9.66
CA ARG A 14 -3.78 -13.04 8.74
C ARG A 14 -4.45 -12.85 7.40
N VAL A 15 -5.70 -12.43 7.40
CA VAL A 15 -6.41 -12.14 6.17
C VAL A 15 -5.74 -10.99 5.43
N ALA A 16 -5.31 -9.95 6.15
CA ALA A 16 -4.61 -8.82 5.55
C ALA A 16 -3.32 -9.27 4.86
N GLU A 17 -2.54 -10.11 5.51
CA GLU A 17 -1.30 -10.63 4.94
C GLU A 17 -1.57 -11.46 3.68
N GLU A 18 -2.59 -12.31 3.72
CA GLU A 18 -2.97 -13.08 2.55
C GLU A 18 -3.44 -12.20 1.41
N ILE A 19 -4.23 -11.17 1.72
CA ILE A 19 -4.71 -10.23 0.71
C ILE A 19 -3.55 -9.56 0.01
N VAL A 20 -2.56 -9.07 0.77
CA VAL A 20 -1.39 -8.43 0.17
C VAL A 20 -0.66 -9.39 -0.76
N HIS A 21 -0.46 -10.62 -0.33
CA HIS A 21 0.23 -11.61 -1.12
C HIS A 21 -0.53 -11.92 -2.42
N ILE A 22 -1.81 -12.19 -2.30
CA ILE A 22 -2.64 -12.53 -3.46
C ILE A 22 -2.75 -11.37 -4.44
N LEU A 23 -3.02 -10.18 -3.92
CA LEU A 23 -3.17 -9.01 -4.79
C LEU A 23 -1.86 -8.61 -5.45
N SER A 24 -0.73 -8.79 -4.77
CA SER A 24 0.57 -8.51 -5.39
C SER A 24 0.79 -9.39 -6.62
N GLU A 25 0.47 -10.67 -6.52
CA GLU A 25 0.57 -11.57 -7.65
C GLU A 25 -0.41 -11.22 -8.76
N LEU A 26 -1.65 -10.93 -8.40
CA LEU A 26 -2.66 -10.59 -9.39
C LEU A 26 -2.32 -9.31 -10.14
N LEU A 27 -1.82 -8.30 -9.43
CA LEU A 27 -1.39 -7.07 -10.10
C LEU A 27 -0.26 -7.32 -11.07
N ALA A 28 0.67 -8.20 -10.72
CA ALA A 28 1.80 -8.51 -11.58
C ALA A 28 1.41 -9.34 -12.80
N THR A 29 0.44 -10.23 -12.66
CA THR A 29 0.14 -11.20 -13.72
C THR A 29 -1.14 -10.92 -14.49
N GLU A 30 -2.15 -10.37 -13.83
CA GLU A 30 -3.47 -10.22 -14.45
C GLU A 30 -3.83 -8.81 -14.89
N ILE A 31 -3.20 -7.81 -14.31
CA ILE A 31 -3.53 -6.43 -14.65
C ILE A 31 -2.44 -5.89 -15.56
N LYS A 32 -2.78 -5.76 -16.84
CA LYS A 32 -1.86 -5.24 -17.83
C LYS A 32 -2.37 -3.92 -18.36
N ASN A 33 -1.98 -2.86 -17.68
CA ASN A 33 -2.39 -1.52 -18.04
C ASN A 33 -1.16 -0.62 -18.03
N PRO A 34 -0.86 0.04 -19.16
CA PRO A 34 0.34 0.88 -19.23
C PRO A 34 0.32 2.07 -18.28
N ASN A 35 -0.87 2.45 -17.81
CA ASN A 35 -0.97 3.55 -16.86
C ASN A 35 -0.73 3.12 -15.41
N LEU A 36 -0.64 1.81 -15.18
CA LEU A 36 -0.30 1.29 -13.87
C LEU A 36 1.21 1.30 -13.75
N GLY A 37 1.75 2.16 -12.91
CA GLY A 37 3.19 2.25 -12.73
C GLY A 37 3.72 1.08 -11.89
N PHE A 38 4.96 1.23 -11.44
CA PHE A 38 5.53 0.24 -10.54
C PHE A 38 4.86 0.37 -9.17
N VAL A 39 3.95 -0.55 -8.90
CA VAL A 39 3.16 -0.55 -7.67
C VAL A 39 3.69 -1.63 -6.73
N THR A 40 3.91 -1.23 -5.48
CA THR A 40 4.26 -2.16 -4.42
C THR A 40 3.17 -2.07 -3.35
N LEU A 41 2.58 -3.18 -3.00
CA LEU A 41 1.62 -3.19 -1.90
C LEU A 41 2.42 -3.25 -0.60
N THR A 42 2.19 -2.28 0.26
CA THR A 42 2.97 -2.14 1.49
C THR A 42 2.29 -2.74 2.71
N GLY A 43 1.00 -3.01 2.60
CA GLY A 43 0.28 -3.60 3.71
C GLY A 43 -1.21 -3.50 3.50
N ALA A 44 -1.94 -4.01 4.45
CA ALA A 44 -3.40 -3.90 4.43
C ALA A 44 -3.94 -3.89 5.85
N GLU A 45 -5.08 -3.27 6.01
CA GLU A 45 -5.81 -3.28 7.27
C GLU A 45 -7.20 -3.84 7.00
N VAL A 46 -7.55 -4.88 7.71
CA VAL A 46 -8.86 -5.53 7.56
C VAL A 46 -9.67 -5.26 8.79
N SER A 47 -10.93 -4.86 8.60
CA SER A 47 -11.81 -4.58 9.73
C SER A 47 -12.06 -5.86 10.55
N PRO A 48 -12.37 -5.70 11.85
CA PRO A 48 -12.60 -6.87 12.71
C PRO A 48 -13.69 -7.81 12.20
N ASP A 49 -14.70 -7.27 11.52
CA ASP A 49 -15.78 -8.07 10.95
C ASP A 49 -15.43 -8.67 9.59
N LEU A 50 -14.21 -8.41 9.10
CA LEU A 50 -13.70 -8.90 7.82
C LEU A 50 -14.48 -8.41 6.60
N LYS A 51 -15.23 -7.33 6.75
CA LYS A 51 -16.03 -6.81 5.63
C LYS A 51 -15.31 -5.79 4.78
N ASN A 52 -14.30 -5.13 5.33
CA ASN A 52 -13.57 -4.08 4.62
C ASN A 52 -12.07 -4.28 4.73
N ALA A 53 -11.37 -4.05 3.65
CA ALA A 53 -9.92 -4.12 3.63
C ALA A 53 -9.38 -2.87 2.93
N THR A 54 -8.52 -2.15 3.64
CA THR A 54 -7.79 -1.03 3.06
C THR A 54 -6.41 -1.53 2.69
N VAL A 55 -6.08 -1.46 1.41
CA VAL A 55 -4.82 -1.95 0.90
C VAL A 55 -3.94 -0.75 0.58
N PHE A 56 -2.78 -0.69 1.23
CA PHE A 56 -1.85 0.41 1.04
C PHE A 56 -0.84 0.07 -0.04
N TYR A 57 -0.51 1.06 -0.84
CA TYR A 57 0.43 0.87 -1.93
C TYR A 57 1.35 2.08 -2.06
N SER A 58 2.52 1.82 -2.61
CA SER A 58 3.40 2.90 -3.05
C SER A 58 3.58 2.73 -4.55
N VAL A 59 3.88 3.84 -5.22
CA VAL A 59 4.11 3.81 -6.67
C VAL A 59 5.31 4.69 -6.98
N LEU A 60 6.16 4.18 -7.85
CA LEU A 60 7.34 4.91 -8.28
C LEU A 60 6.94 5.88 -9.38
N GLY A 61 7.40 7.11 -9.28
CA GLY A 61 7.15 8.09 -10.32
C GLY A 61 6.69 9.43 -9.78
N ASP A 62 6.42 10.35 -10.69
CA ASP A 62 5.99 11.70 -10.35
C ASP A 62 4.49 11.75 -10.03
N ALA A 63 4.00 12.95 -9.77
CA ALA A 63 2.59 13.14 -9.40
C ALA A 63 1.63 12.64 -10.48
N ASP A 64 2.01 12.82 -11.73
CA ASP A 64 1.18 12.35 -12.85
C ASP A 64 1.07 10.83 -12.86
N GLN A 65 2.20 10.13 -12.68
CA GLN A 65 2.19 8.68 -12.61
C GLN A 65 1.41 8.18 -11.41
N GLN A 66 1.54 8.87 -10.28
CA GLN A 66 0.80 8.52 -9.07
C GLN A 66 -0.70 8.62 -9.30
N GLU A 67 -1.13 9.67 -9.97
CA GLU A 67 -2.55 9.87 -10.25
C GLU A 67 -3.09 8.84 -11.23
N LYS A 68 -2.34 8.54 -12.27
CA LYS A 68 -2.72 7.51 -13.24
C LYS A 68 -2.88 6.16 -12.57
N THR A 69 -1.93 5.81 -11.73
CA THR A 69 -1.95 4.55 -11.00
C THR A 69 -3.18 4.46 -10.09
N ALA A 70 -3.47 5.55 -9.37
CA ALA A 70 -4.63 5.58 -8.49
C ALA A 70 -5.93 5.33 -9.27
N ARG A 71 -6.05 5.92 -10.45
CA ARG A 71 -7.23 5.70 -11.28
C ARG A 71 -7.36 4.27 -11.73
N VAL A 72 -6.26 3.67 -12.16
CA VAL A 72 -6.28 2.27 -12.60
C VAL A 72 -6.68 1.36 -11.44
N LEU A 73 -6.08 1.54 -10.28
CA LEU A 73 -6.41 0.72 -9.11
C LEU A 73 -7.88 0.88 -8.74
N GLY A 74 -8.41 2.09 -8.82
CA GLY A 74 -9.82 2.32 -8.55
C GLY A 74 -10.73 1.56 -9.52
N ARG A 75 -10.36 1.53 -10.80
CA ARG A 75 -11.16 0.82 -11.80
C ARG A 75 -11.09 -0.70 -11.65
N VAL A 76 -9.92 -1.21 -11.32
CA VAL A 76 -9.76 -2.67 -11.27
C VAL A 76 -10.03 -3.27 -9.89
N SER A 77 -10.33 -2.43 -8.90
CA SER A 77 -10.53 -2.92 -7.53
C SER A 77 -11.61 -3.99 -7.43
N TYR A 78 -12.73 -3.79 -8.12
CA TYR A 78 -13.82 -4.76 -8.08
C TYR A 78 -13.41 -6.08 -8.75
N GLN A 79 -12.71 -5.99 -9.87
CA GLN A 79 -12.20 -7.15 -10.57
C GLN A 79 -11.19 -7.91 -9.70
N LEU A 80 -10.29 -7.19 -9.07
CA LEU A 80 -9.31 -7.79 -8.17
C LEU A 80 -9.98 -8.45 -6.98
N GLN A 81 -11.03 -7.83 -6.47
CA GLN A 81 -11.80 -8.40 -5.37
C GLN A 81 -12.40 -9.76 -5.75
N GLY A 82 -12.97 -9.84 -6.94
CA GLY A 82 -13.52 -11.09 -7.45
C GLY A 82 -12.46 -12.16 -7.63
N MET A 83 -11.31 -11.79 -8.17
CA MET A 83 -10.21 -12.74 -8.35
C MET A 83 -9.65 -13.22 -7.01
N ALA A 84 -9.48 -12.29 -6.07
CA ALA A 84 -8.97 -12.64 -4.74
C ALA A 84 -9.93 -13.55 -3.99
N ALA A 85 -11.22 -13.36 -4.18
CA ALA A 85 -12.24 -14.17 -3.51
C ALA A 85 -12.04 -15.65 -3.76
N ARG A 86 -11.64 -16.01 -4.96
CA ARG A 86 -11.44 -17.40 -5.33
C ARG A 86 -10.28 -18.03 -4.58
N GLN A 87 -9.29 -17.23 -4.22
CA GLN A 87 -8.09 -17.73 -3.56
C GLN A 87 -8.16 -17.65 -2.04
N LEU A 88 -8.89 -16.66 -1.52
CA LEU A 88 -8.98 -16.46 -0.07
C LEU A 88 -9.83 -17.50 0.64
N LYS A 89 -10.71 -18.14 -0.06
CA LYS A 89 -11.60 -19.16 0.53
C LYS A 89 -12.36 -18.66 1.74
N LEU A 90 -12.72 -17.39 1.72
CA LEU A 90 -13.54 -16.81 2.77
C LEU A 90 -14.99 -16.86 2.37
N ARG A 91 -15.87 -16.92 3.38
CA ARG A 91 -17.29 -16.91 3.13
C ARG A 91 -17.70 -15.65 2.38
N LEU A 92 -17.17 -14.52 2.82
CA LEU A 92 -17.35 -13.23 2.16
C LEU A 92 -15.99 -12.60 2.00
N THR A 93 -15.72 -12.05 0.82
CA THR A 93 -14.47 -11.36 0.57
C THR A 93 -14.59 -9.91 1.02
N PRO A 94 -13.63 -9.38 1.77
CA PRO A 94 -13.68 -7.99 2.17
C PRO A 94 -13.73 -7.07 0.96
N ARG A 95 -14.43 -5.97 1.10
CA ARG A 95 -14.44 -4.93 0.08
C ARG A 95 -13.06 -4.28 0.07
N LEU A 96 -12.45 -4.19 -1.10
CA LEU A 96 -11.12 -3.62 -1.24
C LEU A 96 -11.17 -2.13 -1.53
N VAL A 97 -10.35 -1.39 -0.80
CA VAL A 97 -10.11 0.02 -1.06
C VAL A 97 -8.61 0.22 -1.09
N PHE A 98 -8.10 0.84 -2.13
CA PHE A 98 -6.68 1.11 -2.27
C PHE A 98 -6.37 2.53 -1.80
N ARG A 99 -5.33 2.67 -0.97
CA ARG A 99 -4.87 3.97 -0.50
C ARG A 99 -3.36 4.05 -0.65
N ARG A 100 -2.88 5.20 -1.12
CA ARG A 100 -1.45 5.38 -1.25
C ARG A 100 -0.81 5.49 0.12
N ASP A 101 0.25 4.74 0.31
CA ASP A 101 1.03 4.78 1.55
C ASP A 101 2.10 5.85 1.40
N GLU A 102 1.93 6.97 2.07
CA GLU A 102 2.84 8.09 1.99
C GLU A 102 3.99 8.00 2.98
N SER A 103 4.01 6.98 3.81
CA SER A 103 5.02 6.87 4.87
C SER A 103 6.44 6.81 4.32
N ILE A 104 6.65 6.07 3.24
CA ILE A 104 7.97 5.96 2.62
C ILE A 104 8.39 7.30 2.01
N GLU A 105 7.46 7.96 1.33
CA GLU A 105 7.72 9.27 0.73
C GLU A 105 8.05 10.30 1.80
N LYS A 106 7.33 10.28 2.91
CA LYS A 106 7.59 11.20 4.02
C LYS A 106 8.95 10.94 4.64
N ALA A 107 9.31 9.68 4.80
CA ALA A 107 10.61 9.32 5.35
C ALA A 107 11.74 9.82 4.46
N ASP A 108 11.60 9.63 3.15
CA ASP A 108 12.60 10.10 2.19
C ASP A 108 12.74 11.62 2.25
N ARG A 109 11.62 12.31 2.36
CA ARG A 109 11.63 13.78 2.45
C ARG A 109 12.33 14.25 3.70
N ILE A 110 12.05 13.60 4.82
CA ILE A 110 12.69 13.92 6.08
C ILE A 110 14.20 13.69 5.99
N GLU A 111 14.59 12.55 5.44
CA GLU A 111 16.02 12.26 5.27
C GLU A 111 16.72 13.29 4.40
N ARG A 112 16.09 13.70 3.32
CA ARG A 112 16.66 14.74 2.45
C ARG A 112 16.82 16.06 3.18
N LEU A 113 15.81 16.43 3.95
CA LEU A 113 15.86 17.66 4.73
C LEU A 113 16.98 17.61 5.76
N LEU A 114 17.13 16.49 6.44
CA LEU A 114 18.20 16.31 7.42
C LEU A 114 19.57 16.40 6.77
N LYS A 115 19.70 15.83 5.59
CA LYS A 115 20.94 15.89 4.84
C LYS A 115 21.28 17.31 4.44
N GLU A 116 20.30 18.07 3.97
CA GLU A 116 20.49 19.45 3.61
C GLU A 116 20.95 20.28 4.82
N ILE A 117 20.34 20.05 5.96
CA ILE A 117 20.72 20.74 7.18
C ILE A 117 22.16 20.41 7.56
N LYS A 118 22.55 19.15 7.43
CA LYS A 118 23.92 18.74 7.70
C LYS A 118 24.90 19.43 6.77
N ASP A 119 24.58 19.47 5.50
CA ASP A 119 25.44 20.11 4.51
C ASP A 119 25.57 21.59 4.78
N GLU A 120 24.47 22.25 5.14
CA GLU A 120 24.52 23.67 5.51
C GLU A 120 25.40 23.90 6.72
N ARG A 121 25.34 23.01 7.72
CA ARG A 121 26.20 23.15 8.89
C ARG A 121 27.66 22.97 8.55
N LYS A 122 27.97 22.10 7.62
CA LYS A 122 29.35 21.90 7.20
C LYS A 122 29.88 23.11 6.48
N ASP A 123 29.02 23.75 5.71
CA ASP A 123 29.40 24.94 4.96
C ASP A 123 29.21 26.21 5.76
N GLY A 124 28.77 26.08 6.99
CA GLY A 124 28.48 27.24 7.83
C GLY A 124 29.71 27.96 8.31
N PRO A 125 29.50 29.16 8.90
CA PRO A 125 30.59 29.99 9.33
C PRO A 125 31.46 29.41 10.42
N SER A 126 30.97 28.38 11.07
CA SER A 126 31.77 27.72 12.13
C SER A 126 32.94 26.94 11.56
N SER A 127 32.88 26.66 10.33
CA SER A 127 33.95 25.94 9.67
C SER A 127 35.09 26.81 9.29
#